data_9e5d291b50e0c96cda57d57286999358
#
_entry.id   9e5d291b50e0c96cda57d57286999358
#
_cell.length_a   1.000
_cell.length_b   1.000
_cell.length_c   1.000
_cell.angle_alpha   90.00
_cell.angle_beta   90.00
_cell.angle_gamma   90.00
#
_symmetry.space_group_name_H-M   'P 1'
#
loop_
_entity.id
_entity.type
_entity.pdbx_description
1 polymer ?
#
loop_
_entity_poly.entity_id
_entity_poly.type
_entity_poly.pdbx_seq_one_letter_code
_entity_poly.pdbx_strand_id
1 'polypeptide(L)'
;MELIPGLPDDVARECLVRLMYRQFSTVLSVSKGWRTQLESPEFYRRRKDTSTSQKLVVMAQARVDPNEIFKVVKYPLIPVHRLTLLEANTGDRCELPPIPEFSDGLPLFCQVVSVGSDIVVLGGLDPATWEVSGSVFVFDFVSATWRRGSDMPGVRRSFFGCASDSDRMVYVAGGHDSDKNALRSAMAYDVAKDDWIQLPDMARERDECKAIFHGGKLHVIGGYSTEMQGRFERDAEVLDLATWTWNHIQQFLESTTCPKTCTSGDDGIYMCQGEYVVALKGTTWQVVYMLPCDVDNVAYLAKWQDKLLVIGSAGFGEPHVAYVLDLNKYRWTKMETPRQYSGHVQSGCYLEI
;
A
#
# COMPACT_ATOMS: atom_id res chain seq x y z
N MET A 1 -16.51 5.51 36.17
CA MET A 1 -15.33 4.68 36.53
C MET A 1 -14.15 5.44 35.97
N GLU A 2 -13.23 5.85 36.83
CA GLU A 2 -12.03 6.58 36.39
C GLU A 2 -11.25 5.75 35.37
N LEU A 3 -10.80 6.38 34.28
CA LEU A 3 -10.07 5.72 33.21
C LEU A 3 -8.71 5.19 33.70
N ILE A 4 -8.02 6.00 34.53
CA ILE A 4 -6.84 5.62 35.30
C ILE A 4 -7.10 6.04 36.76
N PRO A 5 -7.07 5.10 37.71
CA PRO A 5 -7.33 5.43 39.10
C PRO A 5 -6.44 6.56 39.64
N GLY A 6 -7.05 7.58 40.22
CA GLY A 6 -6.35 8.74 40.76
C GLY A 6 -5.94 9.81 39.76
N LEU A 7 -6.31 9.67 38.49
CA LEU A 7 -6.12 10.71 37.46
C LEU A 7 -7.45 11.23 36.91
N PRO A 8 -7.59 12.54 36.70
CA PRO A 8 -8.69 13.07 35.90
C PRO A 8 -8.74 12.43 34.51
N ASP A 9 -9.94 12.19 33.97
CA ASP A 9 -10.11 11.47 32.70
C ASP A 9 -9.45 12.15 31.48
N ASP A 10 -9.34 13.48 31.48
CA ASP A 10 -8.64 14.25 30.46
C ASP A 10 -7.13 13.97 30.49
N VAL A 11 -6.52 13.93 31.68
CA VAL A 11 -5.11 13.58 31.88
C VAL A 11 -4.85 12.12 31.52
N ALA A 12 -5.76 11.23 31.91
CA ALA A 12 -5.68 9.82 31.56
C ALA A 12 -5.71 9.60 30.04
N ARG A 13 -6.57 10.31 29.32
CA ARG A 13 -6.58 10.28 27.84
C ARG A 13 -5.29 10.83 27.23
N GLU A 14 -4.72 11.90 27.80
CA GLU A 14 -3.43 12.44 27.38
C GLU A 14 -2.27 11.45 27.57
N CYS A 15 -2.33 10.58 28.56
CA CYS A 15 -1.38 9.49 28.71
C CYS A 15 -1.59 8.43 27.62
N LEU A 16 -2.82 8.03 27.35
CA LEU A 16 -3.13 6.99 26.37
C LEU A 16 -2.75 7.38 24.93
N VAL A 17 -2.97 8.64 24.51
CA VAL A 17 -2.62 9.09 23.15
C VAL A 17 -1.11 9.07 22.86
N ARG A 18 -0.26 9.00 23.89
CA ARG A 18 1.21 8.89 23.74
C ARG A 18 1.73 7.48 23.64
N LEU A 19 0.86 6.47 23.72
CA LEU A 19 1.26 5.07 23.56
C LEU A 19 1.80 4.79 22.16
N MET A 20 2.82 3.95 22.07
CA MET A 20 3.26 3.42 20.78
C MET A 20 2.30 2.33 20.30
N TYR A 21 2.10 2.20 18.99
CA TYR A 21 1.19 1.18 18.43
C TYR A 21 1.49 -0.23 18.93
N ARG A 22 2.77 -0.56 19.17
CA ARG A 22 3.21 -1.86 19.70
C ARG A 22 2.67 -2.19 21.10
N GLN A 23 2.18 -1.17 21.82
CA GLN A 23 1.61 -1.31 23.15
C GLN A 23 0.07 -1.48 23.13
N PHE A 24 -0.57 -1.21 22.01
CA PHE A 24 -2.04 -1.17 21.91
C PHE A 24 -2.68 -2.48 22.34
N SER A 25 -2.23 -3.62 21.81
CA SER A 25 -2.78 -4.94 22.15
C SER A 25 -2.68 -5.27 23.63
N THR A 26 -1.56 -4.89 24.26
CA THR A 26 -1.39 -5.05 25.72
C THR A 26 -2.36 -4.15 26.49
N VAL A 27 -2.47 -2.89 26.04
CA VAL A 27 -3.30 -1.88 26.70
C VAL A 27 -4.80 -2.20 26.59
N LEU A 28 -5.25 -2.79 25.48
CA LEU A 28 -6.63 -3.28 25.32
C LEU A 28 -7.05 -4.32 26.38
N SER A 29 -6.10 -5.06 26.91
CA SER A 29 -6.37 -6.08 27.92
C SER A 29 -6.53 -5.52 29.34
N VAL A 30 -6.16 -4.26 29.59
CA VAL A 30 -6.17 -3.64 30.91
C VAL A 30 -7.59 -3.41 31.44
N SER A 31 -8.45 -2.81 30.63
CA SER A 31 -9.86 -2.57 31.01
C SER A 31 -10.75 -2.31 29.80
N LYS A 32 -12.06 -2.49 30.00
CA LYS A 32 -13.07 -2.12 28.96
C LYS A 32 -13.00 -0.62 28.62
N GLY A 33 -12.76 0.25 29.59
CA GLY A 33 -12.64 1.69 29.36
C GLY A 33 -11.45 2.04 28.47
N TRP A 34 -10.30 1.41 28.68
CA TRP A 34 -9.12 1.60 27.83
C TRP A 34 -9.36 1.09 26.40
N ARG A 35 -9.96 -0.07 26.26
CA ARG A 35 -10.37 -0.60 24.96
C ARG A 35 -11.24 0.38 24.20
N THR A 36 -12.34 0.85 24.81
CA THR A 36 -13.25 1.81 24.20
C THR A 36 -12.54 3.11 23.79
N GLN A 37 -11.53 3.56 24.57
CA GLN A 37 -10.74 4.73 24.18
C GLN A 37 -9.87 4.45 22.94
N LEU A 38 -9.12 3.36 22.91
CA LEU A 38 -8.22 3.03 21.78
C LEU A 38 -8.98 2.71 20.49
N GLU A 39 -10.16 2.12 20.58
CA GLU A 39 -11.01 1.80 19.42
C GLU A 39 -11.79 3.02 18.89
N SER A 40 -11.77 4.17 19.62
CA SER A 40 -12.55 5.34 19.23
C SER A 40 -11.86 6.15 18.12
N PRO A 41 -12.60 6.69 17.14
CA PRO A 41 -12.06 7.62 16.14
C PRO A 41 -11.43 8.88 16.77
N GLU A 42 -11.94 9.30 17.93
CA GLU A 42 -11.44 10.44 18.70
C GLU A 42 -9.98 10.21 19.14
N PHE A 43 -9.61 8.99 19.51
CA PHE A 43 -8.25 8.63 19.91
C PHE A 43 -7.25 8.91 18.77
N TYR A 44 -7.55 8.47 17.55
CA TYR A 44 -6.66 8.66 16.38
C TYR A 44 -6.61 10.14 15.97
N ARG A 45 -7.75 10.84 16.03
CA ARG A 45 -7.79 12.28 15.76
C ARG A 45 -6.88 13.04 16.73
N ARG A 46 -7.00 12.78 18.04
CA ARG A 46 -6.14 13.41 19.06
C ARG A 46 -4.66 13.09 18.86
N ARG A 47 -4.31 11.86 18.48
CA ARG A 47 -2.93 11.50 18.19
C ARG A 47 -2.35 12.35 17.06
N LYS A 48 -3.13 12.57 15.98
CA LYS A 48 -2.74 13.47 14.89
C LYS A 48 -2.60 14.91 15.36
N ASP A 49 -3.56 15.43 16.09
CA ASP A 49 -3.58 16.82 16.58
C ASP A 49 -2.41 17.11 17.53
N THR A 50 -2.02 16.14 18.34
CA THR A 50 -0.89 16.25 19.29
C THR A 50 0.45 15.80 18.69
N SER A 51 0.48 15.46 17.42
CA SER A 51 1.69 14.95 16.73
C SER A 51 2.33 13.72 17.41
N THR A 52 1.52 12.90 18.08
CA THR A 52 1.94 11.65 18.72
C THR A 52 1.63 10.42 17.86
N SER A 53 0.96 10.60 16.73
CA SER A 53 0.71 9.54 15.76
C SER A 53 2.02 9.02 15.17
N GLN A 54 2.06 7.71 14.92
CA GLN A 54 3.19 7.05 14.28
C GLN A 54 2.88 6.86 12.79
N LYS A 55 3.87 7.18 11.96
CA LYS A 55 3.77 7.09 10.51
C LYS A 55 4.44 5.81 10.05
N LEU A 56 3.65 4.92 9.50
CA LEU A 56 4.07 3.56 9.18
C LEU A 56 3.95 3.32 7.67
N VAL A 57 4.96 2.68 7.09
CA VAL A 57 4.89 2.14 5.74
C VAL A 57 4.92 0.62 5.86
N VAL A 58 3.86 -0.04 5.40
CA VAL A 58 3.75 -1.50 5.40
C VAL A 58 3.91 -2.01 3.98
N MET A 59 4.77 -2.99 3.80
CA MET A 59 5.19 -3.48 2.48
C MET A 59 5.18 -5.00 2.41
N ALA A 60 4.66 -5.54 1.32
CA ALA A 60 4.90 -6.92 0.93
C ALA A 60 6.30 -6.99 0.30
N GLN A 61 7.28 -7.37 1.10
CA GLN A 61 8.70 -7.31 0.74
C GLN A 61 9.32 -8.71 0.71
N ALA A 62 10.15 -8.96 -0.29
CA ALA A 62 10.93 -10.18 -0.39
C ALA A 62 11.94 -10.27 0.76
N ARG A 63 11.98 -11.42 1.41
CA ARG A 63 12.93 -11.70 2.49
C ARG A 63 14.30 -12.03 1.90
N VAL A 64 15.34 -11.41 2.41
CA VAL A 64 16.74 -11.71 2.09
C VAL A 64 17.39 -12.36 3.30
N ASP A 65 17.99 -13.54 3.11
CA ASP A 65 18.79 -14.15 4.17
C ASP A 65 20.09 -13.35 4.34
N PRO A 66 20.36 -12.77 5.51
CA PRO A 66 21.57 -11.99 5.74
C PRO A 66 22.85 -12.81 5.64
N ASN A 67 22.76 -14.15 5.80
CA ASN A 67 23.88 -15.09 5.77
C ASN A 67 24.08 -15.73 4.38
N GLU A 68 23.14 -15.55 3.45
CA GLU A 68 23.24 -16.13 2.12
C GLU A 68 24.27 -15.33 1.30
N ILE A 69 25.40 -15.97 0.99
CA ILE A 69 26.34 -15.44 0.01
C ILE A 69 25.68 -15.60 -1.35
N PHE A 70 25.59 -14.52 -2.15
CA PHE A 70 25.05 -14.54 -3.52
C PHE A 70 25.67 -15.70 -4.33
N LYS A 71 25.01 -16.84 -4.30
CA LYS A 71 25.29 -17.91 -5.24
C LYS A 71 24.45 -17.62 -6.47
N VAL A 72 25.10 -17.50 -7.61
CA VAL A 72 24.42 -17.51 -8.91
C VAL A 72 23.75 -18.88 -9.03
N VAL A 73 22.52 -18.97 -8.57
CA VAL A 73 21.73 -20.20 -8.69
C VAL A 73 21.14 -20.21 -10.08
N LYS A 74 21.31 -21.34 -10.78
CA LYS A 74 20.86 -21.55 -12.17
C LYS A 74 19.33 -21.38 -12.32
N TYR A 75 18.60 -21.51 -11.22
CA TYR A 75 17.16 -21.25 -11.09
C TYR A 75 16.96 -20.46 -9.80
N PRO A 76 16.62 -19.15 -9.87
CA PRO A 76 16.32 -18.38 -8.68
C PRO A 76 15.10 -19.00 -7.98
N LEU A 77 15.23 -19.27 -6.70
CA LEU A 77 14.10 -19.65 -5.85
C LEU A 77 13.08 -18.50 -5.87
N ILE A 78 11.79 -18.84 -5.85
CA ILE A 78 10.73 -17.85 -5.71
C ILE A 78 10.96 -17.14 -4.37
N PRO A 79 11.09 -15.80 -4.36
CA PRO A 79 11.36 -15.10 -3.12
C PRO A 79 10.17 -15.20 -2.18
N VAL A 80 10.43 -15.49 -0.92
CA VAL A 80 9.42 -15.48 0.14
C VAL A 80 9.14 -14.04 0.52
N HIS A 81 7.90 -13.58 0.32
CA HIS A 81 7.47 -12.23 0.72
C HIS A 81 6.91 -12.24 2.13
N ARG A 82 7.19 -11.20 2.90
CA ARG A 82 6.64 -10.93 4.24
C ARG A 82 6.09 -9.51 4.29
N LEU A 83 5.18 -9.26 5.22
CA LEU A 83 4.82 -7.90 5.55
C LEU A 83 5.88 -7.29 6.45
N THR A 84 6.61 -6.34 5.91
CA THR A 84 7.59 -5.54 6.64
C THR A 84 6.99 -4.17 6.95
N LEU A 85 7.30 -3.67 8.12
CA LEU A 85 6.91 -2.37 8.59
C LEU A 85 8.14 -1.49 8.73
N LEU A 86 8.05 -0.28 8.18
CA LEU A 86 9.02 0.79 8.36
C LEU A 86 8.35 1.94 9.10
N GLU A 87 8.86 2.31 10.26
CA GLU A 87 8.44 3.53 10.94
C GLU A 87 9.16 4.73 10.31
N ALA A 88 8.40 5.61 9.68
CA ALA A 88 8.93 6.65 8.80
C ALA A 88 9.77 7.72 9.53
N ASN A 89 9.52 7.93 10.83
CA ASN A 89 10.22 8.95 11.61
C ASN A 89 11.53 8.43 12.22
N THR A 90 11.56 7.19 12.70
CA THR A 90 12.72 6.58 13.38
C THR A 90 13.60 5.79 12.43
N GLY A 91 13.03 5.26 11.34
CA GLY A 91 13.68 4.31 10.45
C GLY A 91 13.63 2.86 10.96
N ASP A 92 12.99 2.63 12.10
CA ASP A 92 12.85 1.30 12.68
C ASP A 92 12.07 0.37 11.74
N ARG A 93 12.53 -0.89 11.68
CA ARG A 93 11.91 -1.91 10.85
C ARG A 93 11.57 -3.14 11.66
N CYS A 94 10.46 -3.77 11.32
CA CYS A 94 10.08 -5.08 11.85
C CYS A 94 9.22 -5.84 10.83
N GLU A 95 9.02 -7.12 11.07
CA GLU A 95 8.01 -7.92 10.36
C GLU A 95 6.70 -7.89 11.15
N LEU A 96 5.56 -7.81 10.45
CA LEU A 96 4.26 -8.06 11.05
C LEU A 96 4.05 -9.57 11.24
N PRO A 97 3.17 -9.98 12.16
CA PRO A 97 2.80 -11.38 12.29
C PRO A 97 2.37 -11.97 10.95
N PRO A 98 2.77 -13.20 10.61
CA PRO A 98 2.37 -13.84 9.36
C PRO A 98 0.85 -14.02 9.31
N ILE A 99 0.28 -13.98 8.11
CA ILE A 99 -1.12 -14.37 7.89
C ILE A 99 -1.24 -15.86 8.23
N PRO A 100 -2.19 -16.28 9.10
CA PRO A 100 -2.28 -17.67 9.55
C PRO A 100 -2.35 -18.71 8.43
N GLU A 101 -3.03 -18.40 7.33
CA GLU A 101 -3.17 -19.29 6.16
C GLU A 101 -1.92 -19.27 5.26
N PHE A 102 -1.03 -18.28 5.40
CA PHE A 102 0.17 -18.07 4.60
C PHE A 102 1.40 -17.91 5.50
N SER A 103 1.58 -18.83 6.44
CA SER A 103 2.70 -18.82 7.39
C SER A 103 4.08 -18.83 6.71
N ASP A 104 4.17 -19.46 5.54
CA ASP A 104 5.42 -19.62 4.79
C ASP A 104 5.74 -18.44 3.87
N GLY A 105 4.80 -17.57 3.60
CA GLY A 105 4.97 -16.37 2.81
C GLY A 105 3.69 -15.84 2.22
N LEU A 106 3.69 -14.56 1.88
CA LEU A 106 2.56 -13.91 1.24
C LEU A 106 2.35 -14.44 -0.19
N PRO A 107 1.10 -14.42 -0.70
CA PRO A 107 0.85 -14.63 -2.11
C PRO A 107 1.66 -13.66 -2.97
N LEU A 108 2.18 -14.15 -4.09
CA LEU A 108 2.90 -13.32 -5.05
C LEU A 108 1.95 -12.29 -5.66
N PHE A 109 2.40 -11.05 -5.80
CA PHE A 109 1.63 -9.95 -6.38
C PHE A 109 0.33 -9.62 -5.64
N CYS A 110 0.21 -10.02 -4.35
CA CYS A 110 -0.89 -9.56 -3.52
C CYS A 110 -0.84 -8.03 -3.36
N GLN A 111 -1.99 -7.41 -3.19
CA GLN A 111 -2.11 -5.99 -2.93
C GLN A 111 -2.19 -5.72 -1.42
N VAL A 112 -1.54 -4.64 -1.00
CA VAL A 112 -1.51 -4.20 0.40
C VAL A 112 -1.98 -2.76 0.44
N VAL A 113 -3.07 -2.51 1.15
CA VAL A 113 -3.64 -1.17 1.34
C VAL A 113 -3.99 -0.93 2.80
N SER A 114 -4.12 0.31 3.22
CA SER A 114 -4.53 0.70 4.56
C SER A 114 -5.95 1.27 4.57
N VAL A 115 -6.72 0.94 5.59
CA VAL A 115 -8.06 1.48 5.86
C VAL A 115 -8.15 1.80 7.34
N GLY A 116 -8.23 3.08 7.70
CA GLY A 116 -8.16 3.50 9.10
C GLY A 116 -6.86 3.03 9.76
N SER A 117 -6.99 2.22 10.81
CA SER A 117 -5.86 1.56 11.50
C SER A 117 -5.59 0.13 11.01
N ASP A 118 -6.26 -0.32 9.96
CA ASP A 118 -6.16 -1.68 9.46
C ASP A 118 -5.28 -1.78 8.22
N ILE A 119 -4.64 -2.92 8.05
CA ILE A 119 -3.98 -3.32 6.79
C ILE A 119 -4.83 -4.38 6.13
N VAL A 120 -5.17 -4.16 4.87
CA VAL A 120 -5.89 -5.14 4.05
C VAL A 120 -4.91 -5.73 3.03
N VAL A 121 -4.79 -7.05 3.06
CA VAL A 121 -4.03 -7.85 2.08
C VAL A 121 -5.01 -8.64 1.25
N LEU A 122 -4.95 -8.52 -0.07
CA LEU A 122 -5.91 -9.17 -0.94
C LEU A 122 -5.29 -9.72 -2.23
N GLY A 123 -5.85 -10.85 -2.66
CA GLY A 123 -5.49 -11.48 -3.93
C GLY A 123 -4.08 -12.03 -4.00
N GLY A 124 -3.55 -12.07 -5.22
CA GLY A 124 -2.25 -12.60 -5.53
C GLY A 124 -2.28 -14.05 -6.00
N LEU A 125 -1.10 -14.63 -6.19
CA LEU A 125 -0.90 -16.02 -6.62
C LEU A 125 -0.32 -16.82 -5.47
N ASP A 126 -0.88 -17.99 -5.20
CA ASP A 126 -0.27 -18.94 -4.27
C ASP A 126 1.11 -19.36 -4.80
N PRO A 127 2.18 -19.20 -4.03
CA PRO A 127 3.53 -19.45 -4.52
C PRO A 127 3.82 -20.94 -4.78
N ALA A 128 3.05 -21.87 -4.22
CA ALA A 128 3.22 -23.29 -4.39
C ALA A 128 2.40 -23.83 -5.57
N THR A 129 1.15 -23.37 -5.73
CA THR A 129 0.22 -23.88 -6.75
C THR A 129 0.08 -22.98 -7.96
N TRP A 130 0.50 -21.71 -7.87
CA TRP A 130 0.29 -20.64 -8.85
C TRP A 130 -1.19 -20.35 -9.12
N GLU A 131 -2.06 -20.81 -8.25
CA GLU A 131 -3.48 -20.49 -8.34
C GLU A 131 -3.76 -19.05 -7.93
N VAL A 132 -4.65 -18.40 -8.65
CA VAL A 132 -5.11 -17.05 -8.34
C VAL A 132 -6.00 -17.08 -7.11
N SER A 133 -5.62 -16.33 -6.09
CA SER A 133 -6.39 -16.18 -4.85
C SER A 133 -7.35 -14.99 -4.94
N GLY A 134 -8.57 -15.16 -4.41
CA GLY A 134 -9.51 -14.07 -4.14
C GLY A 134 -9.56 -13.69 -2.65
N SER A 135 -8.68 -14.26 -1.84
CA SER A 135 -8.73 -14.12 -0.37
C SER A 135 -8.43 -12.69 0.09
N VAL A 136 -9.11 -12.31 1.17
CA VAL A 136 -8.93 -11.02 1.85
C VAL A 136 -8.55 -11.27 3.30
N PHE A 137 -7.51 -10.59 3.75
CA PHE A 137 -7.06 -10.65 5.14
C PHE A 137 -6.92 -9.23 5.67
N VAL A 138 -7.38 -9.02 6.89
CA VAL A 138 -7.34 -7.73 7.56
C VAL A 138 -6.54 -7.87 8.85
N PHE A 139 -5.50 -7.08 8.98
CA PHE A 139 -4.72 -6.94 10.21
C PHE A 139 -5.16 -5.69 10.95
N ASP A 140 -5.70 -5.88 12.13
CA ASP A 140 -6.04 -4.80 13.05
C ASP A 140 -4.83 -4.45 13.93
N PHE A 141 -4.29 -3.25 13.78
CA PHE A 141 -3.17 -2.78 14.58
C PHE A 141 -3.52 -2.58 16.06
N VAL A 142 -4.78 -2.37 16.39
CA VAL A 142 -5.22 -2.14 17.77
C VAL A 142 -5.13 -3.43 18.57
N SER A 143 -5.68 -4.51 18.03
CA SER A 143 -5.62 -5.84 18.66
C SER A 143 -4.36 -6.63 18.29
N ALA A 144 -3.62 -6.23 17.27
CA ALA A 144 -2.50 -6.94 16.66
C ALA A 144 -2.89 -8.35 16.16
N THR A 145 -4.10 -8.49 15.59
CA THR A 145 -4.64 -9.78 15.12
C THR A 145 -5.08 -9.73 13.67
N TRP A 146 -5.02 -10.91 13.02
CA TRP A 146 -5.57 -11.12 11.70
C TRP A 146 -7.01 -11.61 11.78
N ARG A 147 -7.83 -11.12 10.87
CA ARG A 147 -9.12 -11.75 10.51
C ARG A 147 -9.15 -12.02 9.01
N ARG A 148 -9.84 -13.08 8.63
CA ARG A 148 -10.20 -13.32 7.23
C ARG A 148 -11.44 -12.49 6.90
N GLY A 149 -11.41 -11.82 5.76
CA GLY A 149 -12.57 -11.14 5.18
C GLY A 149 -13.25 -12.01 4.12
N SER A 150 -14.37 -11.50 3.60
CA SER A 150 -15.10 -12.11 2.49
C SER A 150 -14.26 -12.12 1.22
N ASP A 151 -14.13 -13.26 0.58
CA ASP A 151 -13.35 -13.41 -0.66
C ASP A 151 -13.90 -12.51 -1.77
N MET A 152 -13.01 -12.04 -2.64
CA MET A 152 -13.36 -11.25 -3.83
C MET A 152 -14.32 -12.03 -4.73
N PRO A 153 -15.53 -11.51 -5.00
CA PRO A 153 -16.53 -12.22 -5.78
C PRO A 153 -16.24 -12.23 -7.28
N GLY A 154 -16.90 -13.12 -7.97
CA GLY A 154 -16.85 -13.20 -9.44
C GLY A 154 -15.58 -13.85 -9.98
N VAL A 155 -15.06 -13.32 -11.06
CA VAL A 155 -13.86 -13.86 -11.73
C VAL A 155 -12.64 -13.62 -10.87
N ARG A 156 -11.90 -14.70 -10.55
CA ARG A 156 -10.60 -14.59 -9.89
C ARG A 156 -9.65 -13.83 -10.77
N ARG A 157 -8.92 -12.89 -10.19
CA ARG A 157 -8.05 -11.96 -10.93
C ARG A 157 -6.69 -11.78 -10.29
N SER A 158 -5.70 -11.55 -11.11
CA SER A 158 -4.36 -11.14 -10.72
C SER A 158 -3.98 -9.83 -11.41
N PHE A 159 -2.92 -9.17 -10.95
CA PHE A 159 -2.36 -7.92 -11.49
C PHE A 159 -3.37 -6.76 -11.63
N PHE A 160 -4.38 -6.76 -10.78
CA PHE A 160 -5.39 -5.70 -10.72
C PHE A 160 -4.86 -4.45 -10.02
N GLY A 161 -5.43 -3.30 -10.37
CA GLY A 161 -5.25 -2.05 -9.64
C GLY A 161 -6.01 -2.09 -8.33
N CYS A 162 -5.34 -1.68 -7.23
CA CYS A 162 -5.94 -1.61 -5.90
C CYS A 162 -5.64 -0.27 -5.24
N ALA A 163 -6.65 0.33 -4.63
CA ALA A 163 -6.56 1.58 -3.89
C ALA A 163 -7.52 1.58 -2.70
N SER A 164 -7.29 2.48 -1.73
CA SER A 164 -8.18 2.69 -0.60
C SER A 164 -8.51 4.18 -0.47
N ASP A 165 -9.71 4.49 0.04
CA ASP A 165 -10.06 5.86 0.48
C ASP A 165 -9.44 6.22 1.84
N SER A 166 -8.68 5.29 2.42
CA SER A 166 -8.02 5.41 3.73
C SER A 166 -8.97 5.47 4.93
N ASP A 167 -10.27 5.45 4.71
CA ASP A 167 -11.29 5.54 5.77
C ASP A 167 -12.07 4.24 5.94
N ARG A 168 -12.60 3.67 4.85
CA ARG A 168 -13.52 2.55 4.91
C ARG A 168 -13.42 1.56 3.75
N MET A 169 -13.16 2.04 2.55
CA MET A 169 -13.33 1.26 1.32
C MET A 169 -11.99 0.89 0.66
N VAL A 170 -11.91 -0.33 0.18
CA VAL A 170 -10.87 -0.79 -0.74
C VAL A 170 -11.48 -0.96 -2.12
N TYR A 171 -10.85 -0.40 -3.14
CA TYR A 171 -11.28 -0.47 -4.53
C TYR A 171 -10.37 -1.38 -5.32
N VAL A 172 -10.96 -2.22 -6.15
CA VAL A 172 -10.28 -3.15 -7.07
C VAL A 172 -10.79 -2.90 -8.48
N ALA A 173 -9.90 -2.79 -9.46
CA ALA A 173 -10.26 -2.58 -10.86
C ALA A 173 -9.30 -3.29 -11.80
N GLY A 174 -9.83 -3.85 -12.90
CA GLY A 174 -9.04 -4.49 -13.93
C GLY A 174 -8.33 -5.78 -13.48
N GLY A 175 -7.09 -5.96 -13.95
CA GLY A 175 -6.35 -7.20 -13.85
C GLY A 175 -6.71 -8.17 -14.96
N HIS A 176 -6.29 -9.43 -14.84
CA HIS A 176 -6.63 -10.48 -15.79
C HIS A 176 -7.18 -11.75 -15.10
N ASP A 177 -7.96 -12.54 -15.82
CA ASP A 177 -8.47 -13.84 -15.40
C ASP A 177 -7.42 -14.97 -15.55
N SER A 178 -7.83 -16.23 -15.29
CA SER A 178 -6.95 -17.40 -15.43
C SER A 178 -6.43 -17.63 -16.86
N ASP A 179 -7.18 -17.17 -17.85
CA ASP A 179 -6.83 -17.29 -19.27
C ASP A 179 -6.02 -16.08 -19.77
N LYS A 180 -5.65 -15.16 -18.87
CA LYS A 180 -4.96 -13.89 -19.14
C LYS A 180 -5.76 -12.91 -19.98
N ASN A 181 -7.09 -12.99 -19.95
CA ASN A 181 -7.92 -11.95 -20.52
C ASN A 181 -8.00 -10.76 -19.57
N ALA A 182 -7.65 -9.60 -20.04
CA ALA A 182 -7.75 -8.37 -19.29
C ALA A 182 -9.22 -8.07 -18.92
N LEU A 183 -9.42 -7.48 -17.75
CA LEU A 183 -10.75 -7.23 -17.20
C LEU A 183 -11.04 -5.72 -17.18
N ARG A 184 -12.32 -5.37 -17.37
CA ARG A 184 -12.82 -4.00 -17.20
C ARG A 184 -13.68 -3.81 -15.95
N SER A 185 -13.99 -4.90 -15.26
CA SER A 185 -14.82 -4.86 -14.07
C SER A 185 -14.10 -4.20 -12.89
N ALA A 186 -14.87 -3.50 -12.06
CA ALA A 186 -14.42 -2.87 -10.84
C ALA A 186 -15.36 -3.20 -9.68
N MET A 187 -14.83 -3.20 -8.46
CA MET A 187 -15.59 -3.48 -7.25
C MET A 187 -14.98 -2.76 -6.05
N ALA A 188 -15.74 -2.62 -4.99
CA ALA A 188 -15.31 -2.03 -3.74
C ALA A 188 -15.62 -2.98 -2.57
N TYR A 189 -14.70 -3.07 -1.62
CA TYR A 189 -14.84 -3.84 -0.39
C TYR A 189 -15.02 -2.89 0.80
N ASP A 190 -16.13 -3.03 1.50
CA ASP A 190 -16.42 -2.32 2.76
C ASP A 190 -15.79 -3.13 3.91
N VAL A 191 -14.65 -2.66 4.41
CA VAL A 191 -13.87 -3.38 5.44
C VAL A 191 -14.64 -3.55 6.75
N ALA A 192 -15.48 -2.57 7.10
CA ALA A 192 -16.24 -2.59 8.33
C ALA A 192 -17.46 -3.54 8.26
N LYS A 193 -18.08 -3.65 7.07
CA LYS A 193 -19.24 -4.54 6.84
C LYS A 193 -18.85 -5.93 6.39
N ASP A 194 -17.60 -6.12 6.00
CA ASP A 194 -17.10 -7.35 5.37
C ASP A 194 -17.90 -7.75 4.11
N ASP A 195 -18.17 -6.77 3.25
CA ASP A 195 -19.05 -6.94 2.09
C ASP A 195 -18.49 -6.26 0.84
N TRP A 196 -18.81 -6.85 -0.34
CA TRP A 196 -18.38 -6.38 -1.65
C TRP A 196 -19.50 -5.67 -2.38
N ILE A 197 -19.18 -4.56 -3.02
CA ILE A 197 -20.08 -3.76 -3.84
C ILE A 197 -19.58 -3.78 -5.28
N GLN A 198 -20.43 -4.19 -6.23
CA GLN A 198 -20.10 -4.10 -7.65
C GLN A 198 -20.14 -2.64 -8.09
N LEU A 199 -19.08 -2.17 -8.70
CA LEU A 199 -18.99 -0.85 -9.34
C LEU A 199 -19.35 -0.96 -10.83
N PRO A 200 -19.70 0.13 -11.50
CA PRO A 200 -19.80 0.16 -12.95
C PRO A 200 -18.51 -0.32 -13.61
N ASP A 201 -18.61 -1.01 -14.72
CA ASP A 201 -17.45 -1.43 -15.50
C ASP A 201 -16.75 -0.21 -16.13
N MET A 202 -15.43 -0.27 -16.22
CA MET A 202 -14.63 0.66 -17.03
C MET A 202 -15.02 0.54 -18.51
N ALA A 203 -14.75 1.57 -19.30
CA ALA A 203 -14.95 1.53 -20.75
C ALA A 203 -13.98 0.54 -21.42
N ARG A 204 -12.77 0.38 -20.88
CA ARG A 204 -11.71 -0.48 -21.39
C ARG A 204 -11.28 -1.54 -20.38
N GLU A 205 -10.85 -2.68 -20.89
CA GLU A 205 -10.14 -3.69 -20.12
C GLU A 205 -8.70 -3.24 -19.82
N ARG A 206 -8.20 -3.52 -18.62
CA ARG A 206 -6.88 -3.04 -18.15
C ARG A 206 -6.21 -4.09 -17.29
N ASP A 207 -5.22 -4.77 -17.85
CA ASP A 207 -4.31 -5.61 -17.09
C ASP A 207 -3.09 -4.80 -16.63
N GLU A 208 -2.47 -5.15 -15.50
CA GLU A 208 -1.34 -4.45 -14.88
C GLU A 208 -1.54 -2.93 -14.72
N CYS A 209 -2.77 -2.49 -14.52
CA CYS A 209 -3.08 -1.11 -14.25
C CYS A 209 -2.73 -0.72 -12.81
N LYS A 210 -2.54 0.57 -12.57
CA LYS A 210 -2.40 1.13 -11.23
C LYS A 210 -3.68 1.84 -10.82
N ALA A 211 -4.21 1.50 -9.64
CA ALA A 211 -5.27 2.29 -9.03
C ALA A 211 -4.70 3.19 -7.93
N ILE A 212 -5.22 4.40 -7.85
CA ILE A 212 -5.00 5.34 -6.74
C ILE A 212 -6.30 6.03 -6.38
N PHE A 213 -6.46 6.39 -5.11
CA PHE A 213 -7.56 7.21 -4.64
C PHE A 213 -7.06 8.63 -4.42
N HIS A 214 -7.65 9.60 -5.11
CA HIS A 214 -7.25 10.99 -5.02
C HIS A 214 -8.43 11.94 -5.26
N GLY A 215 -8.56 12.97 -4.42
CA GLY A 215 -9.62 13.97 -4.56
C GLY A 215 -11.04 13.37 -4.51
N GLY A 216 -11.27 12.34 -3.72
CA GLY A 216 -12.57 11.66 -3.61
C GLY A 216 -12.94 10.79 -4.81
N LYS A 217 -11.98 10.46 -5.69
CA LYS A 217 -12.18 9.70 -6.92
C LYS A 217 -11.19 8.54 -7.02
N LEU A 218 -11.65 7.46 -7.63
CA LEU A 218 -10.80 6.33 -7.99
C LEU A 218 -10.22 6.55 -9.39
N HIS A 219 -8.90 6.64 -9.48
CA HIS A 219 -8.17 6.73 -10.73
C HIS A 219 -7.59 5.37 -11.08
N VAL A 220 -7.91 4.84 -12.25
CA VAL A 220 -7.30 3.63 -12.81
C VAL A 220 -6.45 4.02 -14.01
N ILE A 221 -5.14 3.83 -13.87
CA ILE A 221 -4.12 4.45 -14.73
C ILE A 221 -3.43 3.37 -15.55
N GLY A 222 -3.29 3.58 -16.84
CA GLY A 222 -2.56 2.73 -17.76
C GLY A 222 -3.09 1.30 -17.81
N GLY A 223 -2.19 0.34 -17.80
CA GLY A 223 -2.51 -1.06 -18.09
C GLY A 223 -2.55 -1.31 -19.59
N TYR A 224 -2.97 -2.51 -19.97
CA TYR A 224 -3.12 -2.89 -21.38
C TYR A 224 -4.31 -3.84 -21.58
N SER A 225 -4.82 -3.92 -22.81
CA SER A 225 -5.88 -4.87 -23.18
C SER A 225 -5.30 -6.25 -23.50
N THR A 226 -6.16 -7.26 -23.56
CA THR A 226 -5.80 -8.64 -23.92
C THR A 226 -5.00 -8.69 -25.23
N GLU A 227 -5.43 -7.95 -26.25
CA GLU A 227 -4.79 -7.91 -27.58
C GLU A 227 -3.44 -7.16 -27.56
N MET A 228 -3.25 -6.26 -26.61
CA MET A 228 -2.09 -5.38 -26.52
C MET A 228 -1.15 -5.76 -25.36
N GLN A 229 -1.10 -7.02 -25.00
CA GLN A 229 -0.32 -7.55 -23.86
C GLN A 229 1.10 -6.97 -23.76
N GLY A 230 1.42 -6.38 -22.62
CA GLY A 230 2.70 -5.72 -22.34
C GLY A 230 2.89 -4.34 -22.97
N ARG A 231 1.91 -3.82 -23.75
CA ARG A 231 1.94 -2.49 -24.33
C ARG A 231 1.07 -1.54 -23.52
N PHE A 232 1.69 -0.92 -22.52
CA PHE A 232 0.98 -0.02 -21.61
C PHE A 232 0.33 1.17 -22.32
N GLU A 233 -0.91 1.46 -21.95
CA GLU A 233 -1.64 2.64 -22.38
C GLU A 233 -1.23 3.87 -21.56
N ARG A 234 -1.42 5.07 -22.14
CA ARG A 234 -1.14 6.34 -21.45
C ARG A 234 -2.37 6.98 -20.83
N ASP A 235 -3.51 6.41 -21.06
CA ASP A 235 -4.79 6.92 -20.58
C ASP A 235 -5.08 6.50 -19.14
N ALA A 236 -6.11 7.11 -18.58
CA ALA A 236 -6.68 6.72 -17.29
C ALA A 236 -8.20 6.81 -17.35
N GLU A 237 -8.86 6.02 -16.52
CA GLU A 237 -10.27 6.17 -16.24
C GLU A 237 -10.47 6.58 -14.78
N VAL A 238 -11.36 7.51 -14.53
CA VAL A 238 -11.58 8.10 -13.21
C VAL A 238 -13.04 7.93 -12.83
N LEU A 239 -13.31 7.13 -11.82
CA LEU A 239 -14.64 6.94 -11.24
C LEU A 239 -14.94 8.06 -10.25
N ASP A 240 -15.97 8.82 -10.53
CA ASP A 240 -16.56 9.74 -9.58
C ASP A 240 -17.56 8.98 -8.69
N LEU A 241 -17.24 8.84 -7.41
CA LEU A 241 -18.05 8.06 -6.47
C LEU A 241 -19.37 8.75 -6.09
N ALA A 242 -19.51 10.06 -6.36
CA ALA A 242 -20.77 10.76 -6.10
C ALA A 242 -21.81 10.48 -7.21
N THR A 243 -21.35 10.27 -8.44
CA THR A 243 -22.21 10.03 -9.60
C THR A 243 -22.16 8.61 -10.13
N TRP A 244 -21.21 7.80 -9.66
CA TRP A 244 -20.93 6.44 -10.14
C TRP A 244 -20.63 6.36 -11.64
N THR A 245 -19.99 7.40 -12.18
CA THR A 245 -19.65 7.49 -13.61
C THR A 245 -18.16 7.52 -13.84
N TRP A 246 -17.71 6.77 -14.85
CA TRP A 246 -16.33 6.79 -15.32
C TRP A 246 -16.11 7.94 -16.29
N ASN A 247 -15.03 8.68 -16.10
CA ASN A 247 -14.53 9.70 -17.01
C ASN A 247 -13.18 9.25 -17.57
N HIS A 248 -13.01 9.35 -18.87
CA HIS A 248 -11.80 8.94 -19.57
C HIS A 248 -10.85 10.12 -19.81
N ILE A 249 -9.57 9.93 -19.47
CA ILE A 249 -8.49 10.91 -19.69
C ILE A 249 -7.48 10.31 -20.67
N GLN A 250 -7.48 10.77 -21.92
CA GLN A 250 -6.72 10.16 -23.01
C GLN A 250 -5.20 10.22 -22.87
N GLN A 251 -4.65 11.24 -22.24
CA GLN A 251 -3.22 11.45 -22.08
C GLN A 251 -2.89 11.76 -20.62
N PHE A 252 -3.14 10.79 -19.75
CA PHE A 252 -2.82 10.94 -18.34
C PHE A 252 -1.31 10.79 -18.10
N LEU A 253 -0.65 9.83 -18.76
CA LEU A 253 0.79 9.62 -18.69
C LEU A 253 1.49 10.22 -19.92
N GLU A 254 2.71 10.71 -19.76
CA GLU A 254 3.52 11.24 -20.86
C GLU A 254 4.11 10.13 -21.73
N SER A 255 4.36 8.96 -21.15
CA SER A 255 4.94 7.81 -21.84
C SER A 255 4.17 6.51 -21.58
N THR A 256 4.33 5.53 -22.47
CA THR A 256 3.73 4.19 -22.39
C THR A 256 4.54 3.30 -21.45
N THR A 257 4.51 3.61 -20.15
CA THR A 257 5.25 2.88 -19.10
C THR A 257 4.31 2.28 -18.07
N CYS A 258 4.76 1.22 -17.40
CA CYS A 258 4.04 0.65 -16.27
C CYS A 258 3.90 1.69 -15.15
N PRO A 259 2.69 2.05 -14.72
CA PRO A 259 2.44 3.10 -13.73
C PRO A 259 2.63 2.62 -12.28
N LYS A 260 3.37 1.53 -12.04
CA LYS A 260 3.50 0.86 -10.73
C LYS A 260 3.90 1.79 -9.58
N THR A 261 4.68 2.84 -9.87
CA THR A 261 5.15 3.80 -8.86
C THR A 261 4.18 4.96 -8.65
N CYS A 262 3.04 5.02 -9.36
CA CYS A 262 2.08 6.09 -9.16
C CYS A 262 1.49 6.02 -7.75
N THR A 263 1.51 7.15 -7.04
CA THR A 263 1.01 7.28 -5.66
C THR A 263 0.30 8.61 -5.46
N SER A 264 -0.62 8.66 -4.51
CA SER A 264 -1.39 9.83 -4.15
C SER A 264 -0.92 10.40 -2.81
N GLY A 265 -0.94 11.72 -2.69
CA GLY A 265 -0.82 12.46 -1.44
C GLY A 265 -1.89 13.55 -1.37
N ASP A 266 -1.97 14.26 -0.25
CA ASP A 266 -2.95 15.33 -0.06
C ASP A 266 -2.78 16.49 -1.05
N ASP A 267 -1.55 16.70 -1.52
CA ASP A 267 -1.11 17.80 -2.38
C ASP A 267 -1.00 17.42 -3.86
N GLY A 268 -1.25 16.17 -4.24
CA GLY A 268 -1.22 15.74 -5.63
C GLY A 268 -0.87 14.29 -5.86
N ILE A 269 -0.66 13.95 -7.12
CA ILE A 269 -0.27 12.63 -7.58
C ILE A 269 1.21 12.67 -7.97
N TYR A 270 1.96 11.66 -7.57
CA TYR A 270 3.40 11.53 -7.81
C TYR A 270 3.71 10.19 -8.48
N MET A 271 4.79 10.15 -9.25
CA MET A 271 5.35 8.90 -9.79
C MET A 271 6.85 9.05 -10.06
N CYS A 272 7.53 7.93 -10.27
CA CYS A 272 8.88 7.93 -10.82
C CYS A 272 8.83 7.69 -12.32
N GLN A 273 9.49 8.55 -13.09
CA GLN A 273 9.57 8.48 -14.55
C GLN A 273 11.01 8.71 -15.00
N GLY A 274 11.63 7.68 -15.60
CA GLY A 274 13.07 7.71 -15.88
C GLY A 274 13.87 7.98 -14.61
N GLU A 275 14.74 8.96 -14.65
CA GLU A 275 15.60 9.35 -13.53
C GLU A 275 14.96 10.39 -12.60
N TYR A 276 13.68 10.63 -12.70
CA TYR A 276 13.01 11.73 -11.98
C TYR A 276 11.79 11.25 -11.17
N VAL A 277 11.59 11.92 -10.04
CA VAL A 277 10.28 12.01 -9.40
C VAL A 277 9.53 13.13 -10.08
N VAL A 278 8.31 12.85 -10.52
CA VAL A 278 7.42 13.82 -11.15
C VAL A 278 6.12 13.95 -10.38
N ALA A 279 5.49 15.10 -10.43
CA ALA A 279 4.17 15.38 -9.83
C ALA A 279 3.20 15.89 -10.89
N LEU A 280 1.96 15.44 -10.80
CA LEU A 280 0.88 15.95 -11.65
C LEU A 280 0.43 17.32 -11.13
N LYS A 281 0.60 18.36 -11.94
CA LYS A 281 0.14 19.73 -11.67
C LYS A 281 -0.91 20.13 -12.72
N GLY A 282 -2.16 20.19 -12.29
CA GLY A 282 -3.28 20.32 -13.24
C GLY A 282 -3.38 19.08 -14.15
N THR A 283 -3.04 19.23 -15.42
CA THR A 283 -3.05 18.15 -16.43
C THR A 283 -1.65 17.76 -16.93
N THR A 284 -0.58 18.35 -16.38
CA THR A 284 0.79 18.13 -16.84
C THR A 284 1.68 17.56 -15.73
N TRP A 285 2.54 16.64 -16.10
CA TRP A 285 3.57 16.13 -15.21
C TRP A 285 4.77 17.09 -15.17
N GLN A 286 5.22 17.41 -13.97
CA GLN A 286 6.36 18.31 -13.76
C GLN A 286 7.42 17.62 -12.92
N VAL A 287 8.67 17.81 -13.31
CA VAL A 287 9.80 17.28 -12.54
C VAL A 287 9.82 17.91 -11.16
N VAL A 288 9.85 17.07 -10.13
CA VAL A 288 10.02 17.48 -8.74
C VAL A 288 11.50 17.46 -8.36
N TYR A 289 12.14 16.30 -8.59
CA TYR A 289 13.56 16.13 -8.29
C TYR A 289 14.14 14.90 -9.00
N MET A 290 15.47 14.85 -9.14
CA MET A 290 16.18 13.70 -9.70
C MET A 290 16.30 12.60 -8.65
N LEU A 291 16.19 11.33 -9.07
CA LEU A 291 16.41 10.16 -8.21
C LEU A 291 17.87 10.09 -7.71
N PRO A 292 18.13 9.42 -6.59
CA PRO A 292 19.49 9.12 -6.16
C PRO A 292 20.24 8.28 -7.20
N CYS A 293 21.53 8.54 -7.37
CA CYS A 293 22.36 7.92 -8.42
C CYS A 293 22.55 6.39 -8.30
N ASP A 294 22.17 5.80 -7.17
CA ASP A 294 22.17 4.36 -6.93
C ASP A 294 20.75 3.74 -6.97
N VAL A 295 19.79 4.43 -7.61
CA VAL A 295 18.40 3.99 -7.78
C VAL A 295 17.96 4.14 -9.23
N ASP A 296 18.13 3.09 -10.03
CA ASP A 296 17.67 3.02 -11.43
C ASP A 296 16.34 2.28 -11.56
N ASN A 297 16.11 1.26 -10.72
CA ASN A 297 14.89 0.46 -10.71
C ASN A 297 14.06 0.75 -9.46
N VAL A 298 13.10 1.63 -9.59
CA VAL A 298 12.17 1.94 -8.48
C VAL A 298 11.12 0.83 -8.38
N ALA A 299 11.07 0.18 -7.21
CA ALA A 299 10.08 -0.83 -6.88
C ALA A 299 8.84 -0.22 -6.22
N TYR A 300 9.03 0.78 -5.36
CA TYR A 300 7.96 1.34 -4.54
C TYR A 300 8.14 2.83 -4.29
N LEU A 301 7.04 3.57 -4.33
CA LEU A 301 6.94 4.99 -3.98
C LEU A 301 5.79 5.17 -3.00
N ALA A 302 6.04 5.86 -1.89
CA ALA A 302 5.01 6.28 -0.94
C ALA A 302 5.13 7.78 -0.63
N LYS A 303 3.99 8.41 -0.36
CA LYS A 303 3.88 9.85 -0.05
C LYS A 303 3.20 10.03 1.31
N TRP A 304 3.78 10.88 2.15
CA TRP A 304 3.12 11.37 3.36
C TRP A 304 3.59 12.80 3.66
N GLN A 305 2.65 13.66 4.01
CA GLN A 305 2.93 15.06 4.27
C GLN A 305 3.86 15.67 3.17
N ASP A 306 4.97 16.27 3.56
CA ASP A 306 6.01 16.87 2.69
C ASP A 306 7.14 15.89 2.33
N LYS A 307 6.91 14.58 2.41
CA LYS A 307 7.95 13.55 2.18
C LYS A 307 7.53 12.50 1.18
N LEU A 308 8.51 12.03 0.40
CA LEU A 308 8.38 10.89 -0.50
C LEU A 308 9.43 9.83 -0.14
N LEU A 309 8.99 8.60 0.08
CA LEU A 309 9.84 7.42 0.20
C LEU A 309 9.99 6.78 -1.17
N VAL A 310 11.23 6.59 -1.59
CA VAL A 310 11.57 5.77 -2.76
C VAL A 310 12.32 4.53 -2.28
N ILE A 311 11.89 3.37 -2.74
CA ILE A 311 12.61 2.11 -2.56
C ILE A 311 12.93 1.55 -3.93
N GLY A 312 14.20 1.29 -4.18
CA GLY A 312 14.67 0.78 -5.47
C GLY A 312 16.09 0.25 -5.38
N SER A 313 16.62 -0.17 -6.51
CA SER A 313 17.96 -0.73 -6.64
C SER A 313 18.72 -0.13 -7.81
N ALA A 314 20.04 -0.25 -7.80
CA ALA A 314 20.90 0.17 -8.91
C ALA A 314 20.74 -0.70 -10.17
N GLY A 315 20.24 -1.93 -10.03
CA GLY A 315 20.06 -2.85 -11.14
C GLY A 315 19.15 -4.03 -10.79
N PHE A 316 18.81 -4.81 -11.80
CA PHE A 316 18.01 -6.01 -11.61
C PHE A 316 18.75 -7.04 -10.74
N GLY A 317 18.09 -7.50 -9.67
CA GLY A 317 18.66 -8.46 -8.72
C GLY A 317 19.57 -7.86 -7.65
N GLU A 318 19.86 -6.56 -7.73
CA GLU A 318 20.63 -5.85 -6.69
C GLU A 318 19.80 -5.55 -5.44
N PRO A 319 20.45 -5.43 -4.26
CA PRO A 319 19.78 -5.06 -3.04
C PRO A 319 19.06 -3.71 -3.16
N HIS A 320 17.83 -3.65 -2.64
CA HIS A 320 17.07 -2.42 -2.61
C HIS A 320 17.53 -1.52 -1.48
N VAL A 321 17.59 -0.23 -1.77
CA VAL A 321 17.88 0.85 -0.83
C VAL A 321 16.65 1.74 -0.67
N ALA A 322 16.58 2.46 0.42
CA ALA A 322 15.48 3.37 0.74
C ALA A 322 15.99 4.80 0.91
N TYR A 323 15.29 5.74 0.29
CA TYR A 323 15.54 7.16 0.38
C TYR A 323 14.27 7.94 0.69
N VAL A 324 14.37 8.96 1.51
CA VAL A 324 13.29 9.91 1.76
C VAL A 324 13.66 11.26 1.18
N LEU A 325 12.84 11.79 0.27
CA LEU A 325 12.90 13.15 -0.24
C LEU A 325 12.07 14.06 0.66
N ASP A 326 12.68 15.10 1.19
CA ASP A 326 12.00 16.22 1.82
C ASP A 326 11.60 17.22 0.71
N LEU A 327 10.30 17.37 0.47
CA LEU A 327 9.76 18.19 -0.62
C LEU A 327 9.87 19.70 -0.34
N ASN A 328 10.07 20.11 0.92
CA ASN A 328 10.29 21.51 1.26
C ASN A 328 11.75 21.92 1.05
N LYS A 329 12.69 20.98 1.30
CA LYS A 329 14.14 21.23 1.22
C LYS A 329 14.77 20.72 -0.07
N TYR A 330 14.02 19.91 -0.85
CA TYR A 330 14.53 19.22 -2.04
C TYR A 330 15.82 18.45 -1.75
N ARG A 331 15.78 17.65 -0.67
CA ARG A 331 16.96 16.90 -0.21
C ARG A 331 16.63 15.46 0.08
N TRP A 332 17.43 14.56 -0.50
CA TRP A 332 17.40 13.14 -0.19
C TRP A 332 18.10 12.81 1.12
N THR A 333 17.52 11.93 1.89
CA THR A 333 18.14 11.28 3.05
C THR A 333 18.09 9.78 2.83
N LYS A 334 19.27 9.14 2.78
CA LYS A 334 19.35 7.67 2.71
C LYS A 334 18.96 7.09 4.05
N MET A 335 18.06 6.11 4.03
CA MET A 335 17.67 5.37 5.23
C MET A 335 18.57 4.15 5.38
N GLU A 336 18.96 3.84 6.59
CA GLU A 336 19.62 2.58 6.87
C GLU A 336 18.70 1.42 6.49
N THR A 337 19.21 0.51 5.66
CA THR A 337 18.46 -0.64 5.18
C THR A 337 19.24 -1.90 5.53
N PRO A 338 18.94 -2.54 6.68
CA PRO A 338 19.52 -3.84 7.03
C PRO A 338 19.28 -4.85 5.91
N ARG A 339 20.24 -5.73 5.68
CA ARG A 339 20.23 -6.67 4.54
C ARG A 339 18.95 -7.48 4.42
N GLN A 340 18.40 -7.93 5.53
CA GLN A 340 17.13 -8.69 5.55
C GLN A 340 15.93 -7.91 4.99
N TYR A 341 16.01 -6.58 4.96
CA TYR A 341 14.99 -5.66 4.41
C TYR A 341 15.40 -5.02 3.08
N SER A 342 16.40 -5.57 2.39
CA SER A 342 16.85 -5.08 1.09
C SER A 342 16.21 -5.81 -0.10
N GLY A 343 15.19 -6.62 0.14
CA GLY A 343 14.49 -7.34 -0.92
C GLY A 343 13.47 -6.47 -1.67
N HIS A 344 13.04 -6.98 -2.83
CA HIS A 344 12.05 -6.32 -3.69
C HIS A 344 10.72 -6.10 -2.97
N VAL A 345 10.11 -4.93 -3.17
CA VAL A 345 8.78 -4.57 -2.67
C VAL A 345 7.78 -4.70 -3.82
N GLN A 346 6.82 -5.62 -3.69
CA GLN A 346 5.80 -5.82 -4.72
C GLN A 346 4.56 -4.93 -4.54
N SER A 347 4.21 -4.61 -3.30
CA SER A 347 3.07 -3.76 -2.95
C SER A 347 3.28 -3.16 -1.57
N GLY A 348 2.56 -2.12 -1.23
CA GLY A 348 2.62 -1.52 0.10
C GLY A 348 1.66 -0.34 0.25
N CYS A 349 1.53 0.13 1.49
CA CYS A 349 0.71 1.27 1.84
C CYS A 349 1.36 2.10 2.96
N TYR A 350 0.91 3.32 3.08
CA TYR A 350 1.19 4.21 4.19
C TYR A 350 -0.03 4.34 5.08
N LEU A 351 0.18 4.37 6.38
CA LEU A 351 -0.86 4.70 7.36
C LEU A 351 -0.29 5.53 8.51
N GLU A 352 -1.17 6.27 9.15
CA GLU A 352 -0.87 7.05 10.34
C GLU A 352 -1.76 6.59 11.49
N ILE A 353 -1.13 6.07 12.55
CA ILE A 353 -1.81 5.41 13.66
C ILE A 353 -1.55 6.09 15.01
#